data_6906dfb67e08f65893bbeaabc14af02c
#
_entry.id   6906dfb67e08f65893bbeaabc14af02c
#
_cell.length_a   1.000
_cell.length_b   1.000
_cell.length_c   1.000
_cell.angle_alpha   90.00
_cell.angle_beta   90.00
_cell.angle_gamma   90.00
#
_symmetry.space_group_name_H-M   'P 1'
#
loop_
_entity.id
_entity.type
_entity.pdbx_description
1 polymer ?
#
loop_
_entity_poly.entity_id
_entity_poly.type
_entity_poly.pdbx_seq_one_letter_code
_entity_poly.pdbx_strand_id
1 'polypeptide(L)'
;MPKIEILAPVGSEEMLRAAVFSGADAVYLGFAGFNARTGAGNFTADSLKEAVRFCHVRGVKVHVALNTTVYGGELAQLADAVRAVAESGADAVICQDLAVAQLIGQIAPRLPRHGSTQMSVHTLQGALELKELGFTRVVLARELSLPEVEPLPKHCGNETECFVHGA
;
A
#
# COMPACT_ATOMS: atom_id res chain seq x y z
N MET A 1 -8.08 -22.87 -6.90
CA MET A 1 -7.80 -21.48 -7.28
C MET A 1 -7.06 -20.83 -6.12
N PRO A 2 -6.06 -19.98 -6.33
CA PRO A 2 -5.48 -19.21 -5.24
C PRO A 2 -6.59 -18.37 -4.59
N LYS A 3 -6.54 -18.25 -3.26
CA LYS A 3 -7.48 -17.39 -2.53
C LYS A 3 -7.24 -15.93 -2.94
N ILE A 4 -8.30 -15.22 -3.32
CA ILE A 4 -8.24 -13.77 -3.56
C ILE A 4 -8.15 -13.07 -2.21
N GLU A 5 -7.15 -12.19 -2.04
CA GLU A 5 -6.98 -11.37 -0.85
C GLU A 5 -7.96 -10.19 -0.89
N ILE A 6 -8.73 -10.01 0.17
CA ILE A 6 -9.64 -8.86 0.34
C ILE A 6 -8.92 -7.81 1.16
N LEU A 7 -8.63 -6.66 0.52
CA LEU A 7 -7.99 -5.51 1.13
C LEU A 7 -9.04 -4.43 1.43
N ALA A 8 -9.19 -4.07 2.71
CA ALA A 8 -10.18 -3.09 3.16
C ALA A 8 -9.54 -1.73 3.51
N PRO A 9 -10.19 -0.59 3.15
CA PRO A 9 -9.74 0.74 3.56
C PRO A 9 -10.02 1.01 5.04
N VAL A 10 -9.06 1.66 5.71
CA VAL A 10 -9.19 2.05 7.12
C VAL A 10 -8.78 3.50 7.30
N GLY A 11 -9.67 4.31 7.88
CA GLY A 11 -9.41 5.71 8.20
C GLY A 11 -9.57 6.03 9.69
N SER A 12 -9.90 5.04 10.53
CA SER A 12 -10.03 5.20 11.98
C SER A 12 -9.90 3.86 12.68
N GLU A 13 -9.73 3.86 14.00
CA GLU A 13 -9.70 2.62 14.78
C GLU A 13 -11.02 1.86 14.71
N GLU A 14 -12.15 2.55 14.67
CA GLU A 14 -13.47 1.95 14.51
C GLU A 14 -13.58 1.21 13.17
N MET A 15 -13.15 1.86 12.07
CA MET A 15 -13.11 1.24 10.74
C MET A 15 -12.14 0.06 10.70
N LEU A 16 -11.00 0.12 11.40
CA LEU A 16 -10.07 -0.99 11.53
C LEU A 16 -10.74 -2.22 12.14
N ARG A 17 -11.43 -2.03 13.26
CA ARG A 17 -12.17 -3.11 13.92
C ARG A 17 -13.26 -3.67 13.02
N ALA A 18 -14.04 -2.80 12.38
CA ALA A 18 -15.09 -3.21 11.45
C ALA A 18 -14.52 -4.06 10.30
N ALA A 19 -13.45 -3.61 9.64
CA ALA A 19 -12.81 -4.34 8.54
C ALA A 19 -12.31 -5.73 8.96
N VAL A 20 -11.60 -5.80 10.09
CA VAL A 20 -11.03 -7.05 10.60
C VAL A 20 -12.14 -8.05 10.97
N PHE A 21 -13.18 -7.61 11.68
CA PHE A 21 -14.28 -8.50 12.08
C PHE A 21 -15.23 -8.84 10.93
N SER A 22 -15.21 -8.08 9.82
CA SER A 22 -15.93 -8.41 8.59
C SER A 22 -15.19 -9.39 7.69
N GLY A 23 -13.98 -9.81 8.06
CA GLY A 23 -13.23 -10.86 7.36
C GLY A 23 -12.27 -10.34 6.30
N ALA A 24 -11.79 -9.11 6.41
CA ALA A 24 -10.69 -8.63 5.58
C ALA A 24 -9.43 -9.48 5.78
N ASP A 25 -8.74 -9.82 4.69
CA ASP A 25 -7.44 -10.51 4.74
C ASP A 25 -6.29 -9.53 4.98
N ALA A 26 -6.48 -8.28 4.53
CA ALA A 26 -5.57 -7.18 4.74
C ALA A 26 -6.33 -5.86 4.91
N VAL A 27 -5.71 -4.89 5.55
CA VAL A 27 -6.21 -3.51 5.62
C VAL A 27 -5.17 -2.54 5.10
N TYR A 28 -5.61 -1.41 4.49
CA TYR A 28 -4.71 -0.32 4.21
C TYR A 28 -5.13 0.96 4.93
N LEU A 29 -4.14 1.67 5.44
CA LEU A 29 -4.32 2.87 6.24
C LEU A 29 -3.24 3.90 5.90
N GLY A 30 -3.53 5.18 6.14
CA GLY A 30 -2.61 6.27 5.87
C GLY A 30 -1.72 6.60 7.06
N PHE A 31 -0.45 6.88 6.79
CA PHE A 31 0.47 7.45 7.78
C PHE A 31 0.40 8.97 7.79
N ALA A 32 0.49 9.56 8.98
CA ALA A 32 0.40 11.01 9.15
C ALA A 32 1.47 11.76 8.33
N GLY A 33 1.05 12.78 7.61
CA GLY A 33 1.91 13.65 6.80
C GLY A 33 2.12 13.21 5.35
N PHE A 34 2.00 11.92 5.01
CA PHE A 34 2.33 11.39 3.69
C PHE A 34 1.20 10.57 3.04
N ASN A 35 -0.05 10.82 3.44
CA ASN A 35 -1.21 10.16 2.88
C ASN A 35 -2.08 11.12 2.07
N ALA A 36 -2.44 10.75 0.84
CA ALA A 36 -3.29 11.53 -0.04
C ALA A 36 -4.72 11.74 0.49
N ARG A 37 -5.19 10.88 1.38
CA ARG A 37 -6.49 11.03 2.06
C ARG A 37 -6.39 11.93 3.27
N THR A 38 -6.31 13.24 3.07
CA THR A 38 -6.20 14.24 4.15
C THR A 38 -7.40 14.30 5.09
N GLY A 39 -8.60 13.85 4.64
CA GLY A 39 -9.81 13.79 5.45
C GLY A 39 -10.01 12.50 6.26
N ALA A 40 -9.16 11.49 6.07
CA ALA A 40 -9.16 10.29 6.89
C ALA A 40 -8.30 10.51 8.14
N GLY A 41 -8.66 9.87 9.25
CA GLY A 41 -7.78 9.81 10.41
C GLY A 41 -6.48 9.09 10.02
N ASN A 42 -5.36 9.80 10.07
CA ASN A 42 -4.06 9.23 9.75
C ASN A 42 -3.44 8.64 11.03
N PHE A 43 -2.75 7.52 10.87
CA PHE A 43 -2.09 6.84 11.98
C PHE A 43 -0.73 7.47 12.26
N THR A 44 -0.44 7.71 13.53
CA THR A 44 0.88 8.09 14.02
C THR A 44 1.75 6.85 14.22
N ALA A 45 3.03 7.02 14.54
CA ALA A 45 3.93 5.89 14.80
C ALA A 45 3.40 4.96 15.92
N ASP A 46 2.84 5.52 16.98
CA ASP A 46 2.33 4.74 18.12
C ASP A 46 1.02 4.02 17.76
N SER A 47 0.04 4.74 17.23
CA SER A 47 -1.24 4.13 16.84
C SER A 47 -1.09 3.12 15.70
N LEU A 48 -0.07 3.29 14.82
CA LEU A 48 0.26 2.30 13.80
C LEU A 48 0.76 0.99 14.41
N LYS A 49 1.66 1.03 15.41
CA LYS A 49 2.14 -0.16 16.11
C LYS A 49 0.99 -0.93 16.77
N GLU A 50 0.05 -0.21 17.38
CA GLU A 50 -1.14 -0.82 17.98
C GLU A 50 -2.05 -1.45 16.92
N ALA A 51 -2.29 -0.75 15.80
CA ALA A 51 -3.08 -1.25 14.67
C ALA A 51 -2.47 -2.52 14.06
N VAL A 52 -1.16 -2.53 13.82
CA VAL A 52 -0.43 -3.70 13.30
C VAL A 52 -0.58 -4.88 14.25
N ARG A 53 -0.32 -4.68 15.55
CA ARG A 53 -0.48 -5.74 16.55
C ARG A 53 -1.91 -6.27 16.60
N PHE A 54 -2.91 -5.39 16.56
CA PHE A 54 -4.32 -5.77 16.57
C PHE A 54 -4.68 -6.65 15.36
N CYS A 55 -4.17 -6.29 14.17
CA CYS A 55 -4.39 -7.04 12.94
C CYS A 55 -3.66 -8.38 12.95
N HIS A 56 -2.37 -8.38 13.27
CA HIS A 56 -1.52 -9.57 13.19
C HIS A 56 -1.98 -10.71 14.09
N VAL A 57 -2.45 -10.43 15.32
CA VAL A 57 -3.00 -11.48 16.22
C VAL A 57 -4.28 -12.12 15.66
N ARG A 58 -4.86 -11.55 14.60
CA ARG A 58 -6.04 -12.04 13.90
C ARG A 58 -5.74 -12.54 12.49
N GLY A 59 -4.46 -12.59 12.11
CA GLY A 59 -4.02 -13.05 10.79
C GLY A 59 -4.30 -12.06 9.66
N VAL A 60 -4.55 -10.78 9.97
CA VAL A 60 -4.82 -9.71 8.99
C VAL A 60 -3.55 -8.90 8.76
N LYS A 61 -3.19 -8.68 7.49
CA LYS A 61 -2.04 -7.86 7.09
C LYS A 61 -2.36 -6.37 7.17
N VAL A 62 -1.31 -5.54 7.29
CA VAL A 62 -1.42 -4.08 7.31
C VAL A 62 -0.52 -3.47 6.23
N HIS A 63 -1.13 -2.78 5.27
CA HIS A 63 -0.43 -2.02 4.26
C HIS A 63 -0.52 -0.52 4.58
N VAL A 64 0.60 0.17 4.58
CA VAL A 64 0.66 1.59 4.95
C VAL A 64 0.78 2.46 3.71
N ALA A 65 -0.12 3.41 3.54
CA ALA A 65 -0.08 4.36 2.45
C ALA A 65 0.86 5.53 2.77
N LEU A 66 1.94 5.65 1.99
CA LEU A 66 2.83 6.80 1.84
C LEU A 66 2.70 7.26 0.38
N ASN A 67 1.51 7.70 -0.01
CA ASN A 67 1.12 7.84 -1.41
C ASN A 67 0.89 9.30 -1.83
N THR A 68 1.58 10.24 -1.23
CA THR A 68 1.69 11.62 -1.71
C THR A 68 2.94 11.80 -2.57
N THR A 69 2.97 12.83 -3.41
CA THR A 69 4.20 13.35 -3.99
C THR A 69 5.03 14.02 -2.92
N VAL A 70 6.36 13.93 -3.03
CA VAL A 70 7.29 14.42 -2.01
C VAL A 70 8.23 15.47 -2.62
N TYR A 71 8.40 16.57 -1.92
CA TYR A 71 9.35 17.62 -2.29
C TYR A 71 10.71 17.42 -1.60
N GLY A 72 11.78 17.94 -2.23
CA GLY A 72 13.14 17.76 -1.71
C GLY A 72 13.33 18.18 -0.25
N GLY A 73 12.61 19.20 0.23
CA GLY A 73 12.65 19.64 1.62
C GLY A 73 12.00 18.68 2.62
N GLU A 74 11.21 17.71 2.16
CA GLU A 74 10.47 16.76 3.01
C GLU A 74 11.20 15.41 3.16
N LEU A 75 12.31 15.20 2.44
CA LEU A 75 13.00 13.90 2.42
C LEU A 75 13.47 13.43 3.80
N ALA A 76 13.85 14.34 4.68
CA ALA A 76 14.24 13.98 6.05
C ALA A 76 13.04 13.44 6.85
N GLN A 77 11.90 14.14 6.78
CA GLN A 77 10.66 13.72 7.44
C GLN A 77 10.14 12.40 6.85
N LEU A 78 10.25 12.24 5.53
CA LEU A 78 9.90 10.98 4.86
C LEU A 78 10.78 9.83 5.36
N ALA A 79 12.08 10.04 5.53
CA ALA A 79 12.98 9.01 6.06
C ALA A 79 12.57 8.55 7.47
N ASP A 80 12.15 9.48 8.32
CA ASP A 80 11.65 9.16 9.66
C ASP A 80 10.31 8.42 9.59
N ALA A 81 9.41 8.81 8.69
CA ALA A 81 8.16 8.10 8.44
C ALA A 81 8.40 6.66 7.96
N VAL A 82 9.32 6.45 7.02
CA VAL A 82 9.69 5.10 6.51
C VAL A 82 10.26 4.24 7.64
N ARG A 83 11.12 4.80 8.52
CA ARG A 83 11.63 4.07 9.70
C ARG A 83 10.50 3.67 10.64
N ALA A 84 9.61 4.62 10.97
CA ALA A 84 8.48 4.34 11.85
C ALA A 84 7.55 3.26 11.30
N VAL A 85 7.28 3.28 9.98
CA VAL A 85 6.49 2.25 9.30
C VAL A 85 7.20 0.90 9.34
N ALA A 86 8.49 0.85 9.05
CA ALA A 86 9.27 -0.39 9.11
C ALA A 86 9.31 -0.98 10.53
N GLU A 87 9.52 -0.14 11.55
CA GLU A 87 9.55 -0.54 12.96
C GLU A 87 8.18 -0.95 13.51
N SER A 88 7.10 -0.52 12.89
CA SER A 88 5.75 -0.96 13.29
C SER A 88 5.46 -2.41 12.98
N GLY A 89 6.23 -3.02 12.06
CA GLY A 89 6.00 -4.36 11.55
C GLY A 89 4.93 -4.42 10.45
N ALA A 90 4.62 -3.31 9.79
CA ALA A 90 3.72 -3.28 8.64
C ALA A 90 4.17 -4.26 7.53
N ASP A 91 3.21 -4.84 6.82
CA ASP A 91 3.46 -5.89 5.83
C ASP A 91 3.86 -5.33 4.45
N ALA A 92 3.47 -4.10 4.14
CA ALA A 92 3.84 -3.41 2.90
C ALA A 92 3.63 -1.90 2.99
N VAL A 93 4.26 -1.17 2.05
CA VAL A 93 3.99 0.26 1.82
C VAL A 93 3.40 0.44 0.43
N ILE A 94 2.31 1.20 0.35
CA ILE A 94 1.70 1.66 -0.90
C ILE A 94 2.23 3.06 -1.20
N CYS A 95 2.96 3.23 -2.29
CA CYS A 95 3.54 4.52 -2.68
C CYS A 95 3.34 4.81 -4.17
N GLN A 96 3.37 6.10 -4.53
CA GLN A 96 3.32 6.54 -5.93
C GLN A 96 4.61 7.23 -6.39
N ASP A 97 5.32 7.85 -5.45
CA ASP A 97 6.53 8.63 -5.74
C ASP A 97 7.76 7.71 -5.76
N LEU A 98 8.56 7.80 -6.83
CA LEU A 98 9.76 6.99 -6.98
C LEU A 98 10.83 7.29 -5.93
N ALA A 99 10.90 8.54 -5.43
CA ALA A 99 11.81 8.88 -4.34
C ALA A 99 11.39 8.17 -3.03
N VAL A 100 10.08 8.05 -2.77
CA VAL A 100 9.56 7.25 -1.65
C VAL A 100 9.96 5.79 -1.81
N ALA A 101 9.75 5.21 -3.00
CA ALA A 101 10.10 3.82 -3.29
C ALA A 101 11.60 3.55 -3.14
N GLN A 102 12.45 4.46 -3.61
CA GLN A 102 13.90 4.38 -3.47
C GLN A 102 14.31 4.45 -2.00
N LEU A 103 13.76 5.39 -1.24
CA LEU A 103 14.09 5.57 0.17
C LEU A 103 13.68 4.37 1.02
N ILE A 104 12.51 3.76 0.74
CA ILE A 104 12.10 2.50 1.36
C ILE A 104 13.14 1.40 1.05
N GLY A 105 13.59 1.29 -0.20
CA GLY A 105 14.62 0.31 -0.60
C GLY A 105 15.95 0.48 0.13
N GLN A 106 16.32 1.71 0.51
CA GLN A 106 17.54 2.02 1.25
C GLN A 106 17.40 1.77 2.76
N ILE A 107 16.28 2.19 3.36
CA ILE A 107 16.06 2.14 4.82
C ILE A 107 15.54 0.78 5.26
N ALA A 108 14.60 0.23 4.52
CA ALA A 108 13.86 -0.99 4.85
C ALA A 108 13.78 -1.93 3.63
N PRO A 109 14.90 -2.50 3.13
CA PRO A 109 14.93 -3.25 1.87
C PRO A 109 14.06 -4.50 1.85
N ARG A 110 13.67 -5.02 3.01
CA ARG A 110 12.76 -6.16 3.14
C ARG A 110 11.29 -5.79 3.21
N LEU A 111 10.97 -4.50 3.34
CA LEU A 111 9.57 -4.03 3.37
C LEU A 111 9.02 -3.98 1.94
N PRO A 112 8.00 -4.78 1.60
CA PRO A 112 7.40 -4.81 0.28
C PRO A 112 6.87 -3.42 -0.15
N ARG A 113 7.07 -3.11 -1.44
CA ARG A 113 6.58 -1.87 -2.07
C ARG A 113 5.45 -2.21 -3.03
N HIS A 114 4.30 -1.60 -2.82
CA HIS A 114 3.14 -1.71 -3.68
C HIS A 114 2.96 -0.40 -4.47
N GLY A 115 2.90 -0.48 -5.78
CA GLY A 115 2.64 0.67 -6.63
C GLY A 115 1.18 1.11 -6.48
N SER A 116 0.98 2.37 -6.06
CA SER A 116 -0.34 2.95 -5.91
C SER A 116 -1.08 3.05 -7.25
N THR A 117 -2.42 3.04 -7.23
CA THR A 117 -3.24 3.36 -8.42
C THR A 117 -2.90 4.73 -9.02
N GLN A 118 -2.37 5.66 -8.21
CA GLN A 118 -1.92 6.97 -8.64
C GLN A 118 -0.69 6.93 -9.58
N MET A 119 -0.01 5.79 -9.69
CA MET A 119 1.03 5.57 -10.72
C MET A 119 0.43 5.31 -12.10
N SER A 120 -0.90 5.19 -12.21
CA SER A 120 -1.65 5.07 -13.46
C SER A 120 -1.15 3.93 -14.37
N VAL A 121 -0.99 2.74 -13.79
CA VAL A 121 -0.52 1.56 -14.55
C VAL A 121 -1.68 0.93 -15.31
N HIS A 122 -1.64 1.05 -16.63
CA HIS A 122 -2.66 0.54 -17.56
C HIS A 122 -2.17 -0.63 -18.43
N THR A 123 -0.86 -0.86 -18.50
CA THR A 123 -0.27 -1.79 -19.45
C THR A 123 0.63 -2.82 -18.77
N LEU A 124 0.84 -3.95 -19.45
CA LEU A 124 1.81 -4.95 -19.03
C LEU A 124 3.22 -4.36 -18.94
N GLN A 125 3.62 -3.50 -19.87
CA GLN A 125 4.93 -2.84 -19.88
C GLN A 125 5.11 -1.98 -18.64
N GLY A 126 4.10 -1.16 -18.28
CA GLY A 126 4.14 -0.37 -17.05
C GLY A 126 4.27 -1.23 -15.79
N ALA A 127 3.58 -2.37 -15.74
CA ALA A 127 3.70 -3.30 -14.61
C ALA A 127 5.09 -3.96 -14.53
N LEU A 128 5.69 -4.30 -15.69
CA LEU A 128 7.05 -4.85 -15.76
C LEU A 128 8.11 -3.82 -15.32
N GLU A 129 7.98 -2.56 -15.74
CA GLU A 129 8.88 -1.49 -15.29
C GLU A 129 8.84 -1.31 -13.77
N LEU A 130 7.65 -1.34 -13.16
CA LEU A 130 7.55 -1.28 -11.70
C LEU A 130 8.19 -2.48 -11.03
N LYS A 131 8.13 -3.66 -11.63
CA LYS A 131 8.85 -4.84 -11.14
C LYS A 131 10.36 -4.64 -11.12
N GLU A 132 10.92 -4.12 -12.21
CA GLU A 132 12.36 -3.82 -12.29
C GLU A 132 12.79 -2.77 -11.26
N LEU A 133 11.90 -1.82 -10.92
CA LEU A 133 12.08 -0.87 -9.84
C LEU A 133 11.89 -1.46 -8.43
N GLY A 134 11.59 -2.76 -8.34
CA GLY A 134 11.49 -3.52 -7.09
C GLY A 134 10.14 -3.43 -6.39
N PHE A 135 9.08 -3.05 -7.11
CA PHE A 135 7.72 -3.20 -6.58
C PHE A 135 7.29 -4.67 -6.64
N THR A 136 6.60 -5.12 -5.61
CA THR A 136 6.13 -6.52 -5.50
C THR A 136 4.65 -6.67 -5.88
N ARG A 137 3.89 -5.59 -5.80
CA ARG A 137 2.47 -5.50 -6.17
C ARG A 137 2.21 -4.21 -6.94
N VAL A 138 1.25 -4.26 -7.84
CA VAL A 138 0.77 -3.08 -8.59
C VAL A 138 -0.74 -2.96 -8.43
N VAL A 139 -1.19 -1.81 -7.92
CA VAL A 139 -2.60 -1.45 -7.94
C VAL A 139 -2.92 -0.89 -9.32
N LEU A 140 -3.72 -1.62 -10.08
CA LEU A 140 -4.05 -1.27 -11.45
C LEU A 140 -4.93 -0.01 -11.53
N ALA A 141 -4.81 0.70 -12.64
CA ALA A 141 -5.67 1.84 -12.93
C ALA A 141 -7.14 1.40 -13.01
N ARG A 142 -8.03 2.21 -12.46
CA ARG A 142 -9.47 1.90 -12.34
C ARG A 142 -10.21 1.96 -13.68
N GLU A 143 -9.61 2.58 -14.68
CA GLU A 143 -10.13 2.73 -16.03
C GLU A 143 -10.06 1.45 -16.85
N LEU A 144 -9.28 0.45 -16.40
CA LEU A 144 -9.13 -0.83 -17.09
C LEU A 144 -10.42 -1.65 -17.05
N SER A 145 -10.81 -2.16 -18.19
CA SER A 145 -11.88 -3.17 -18.31
C SER A 145 -11.39 -4.56 -17.87
N LEU A 146 -12.30 -5.46 -17.53
CA LEU A 146 -11.95 -6.83 -17.15
C LEU A 146 -11.09 -7.58 -18.18
N PRO A 147 -11.38 -7.49 -19.52
CA PRO A 147 -10.51 -8.10 -20.52
C PRO A 147 -9.08 -7.54 -20.56
N GLU A 148 -8.89 -6.28 -20.19
CA GLU A 148 -7.56 -5.65 -20.09
C GLU A 148 -6.82 -6.06 -18.80
N VAL A 149 -7.55 -6.28 -17.72
CA VAL A 149 -6.98 -6.74 -16.44
C VAL A 149 -6.55 -8.21 -16.51
N GLU A 150 -7.33 -9.07 -17.16
CA GLU A 150 -7.14 -10.54 -17.14
C GLU A 150 -5.72 -11.02 -17.50
N PRO A 151 -5.03 -10.48 -18.52
CA PRO A 151 -3.70 -10.93 -18.88
C PRO A 151 -2.60 -10.44 -17.94
N LEU A 152 -2.81 -9.34 -17.20
CA LEU A 152 -1.76 -8.70 -16.41
C LEU A 152 -1.20 -9.61 -15.31
N PRO A 153 -2.00 -10.24 -14.42
CA PRO A 153 -1.47 -11.11 -13.37
C PRO A 153 -0.68 -12.30 -13.91
N LYS A 154 -1.03 -12.77 -15.13
CA LYS A 154 -0.39 -13.94 -15.76
C LYS A 154 1.01 -13.63 -16.29
N HIS A 155 1.27 -12.39 -16.66
CA HIS A 155 2.45 -12.01 -17.43
C HIS A 155 3.39 -11.00 -16.73
N CYS A 156 2.89 -10.16 -15.81
CA CYS A 156 3.75 -9.16 -15.16
C CYS A 156 4.70 -9.75 -14.11
N GLY A 157 4.34 -10.92 -13.53
CA GLY A 157 5.15 -11.55 -12.48
C GLY A 157 5.14 -10.80 -11.14
N ASN A 158 4.30 -9.77 -11.01
CA ASN A 158 3.97 -9.09 -9.77
C ASN A 158 2.58 -9.51 -9.32
N GLU A 159 2.28 -9.33 -8.03
CA GLU A 159 0.90 -9.34 -7.58
C GLU A 159 0.15 -8.14 -8.19
N THR A 160 -1.10 -8.34 -8.56
CA THR A 160 -1.97 -7.28 -9.04
C THR A 160 -3.14 -7.07 -8.09
N GLU A 161 -3.51 -5.82 -7.91
CA GLU A 161 -4.62 -5.40 -7.06
C GLU A 161 -5.58 -4.54 -7.88
N CYS A 162 -6.89 -4.78 -7.74
CA CYS A 162 -7.93 -4.06 -8.43
C CYS A 162 -8.96 -3.51 -7.45
N PHE A 163 -9.39 -2.28 -7.66
CA PHE A 163 -10.55 -1.75 -6.95
C PHE A 163 -11.83 -2.40 -7.45
N VAL A 164 -12.62 -2.92 -6.52
CA VAL A 164 -13.94 -3.51 -6.81
C VAL A 164 -15.07 -2.64 -6.26
N HIS A 165 -14.77 -1.67 -5.40
CA HIS A 165 -15.69 -0.70 -4.84
C HIS A 165 -14.98 0.60 -4.54
N GLY A 166 -15.63 1.73 -4.76
CA GLY A 166 -15.10 3.08 -4.53
C GLY A 166 -15.27 3.97 -5.76
N ALA A 167 -15.19 5.27 -5.54
CA ALA A 167 -15.23 6.28 -6.60
C ALA A 167 -13.83 6.55 -7.15
#